data_70882e9dad03b9250e7fc752a5d17ab4
#
_entry.id   70882e9dad03b9250e7fc752a5d17ab4
#
_cell.length_a   1.000
_cell.length_b   1.000
_cell.length_c   1.000
_cell.angle_alpha   90.00
_cell.angle_beta   90.00
_cell.angle_gamma   90.00
#
_symmetry.space_group_name_H-M   'P 1'
#
loop_
_entity.id
_entity.type
_entity.pdbx_description
1 polymer ?
#
loop_
_entity_poly.entity_id
_entity_poly.type
_entity_poly.pdbx_seq_one_letter_code
_entity_poly.pdbx_strand_id
1 'polypeptide(L)'
;MFLKSLVLHNFRCFSDLTVNFNNRLTVIVGGNGAGKSTVLDAATIAAGTLTSAMDGLTNYGIKKGDAHYKCFDLGSNVDVQPQFPVEITAIGDVDGKEITWTRNLNSAKGRGGLASAKPLTLVAESYQERMRSGDRELTLPIISYYGTGRLWAQHKEKKGDTFEKNNRSNGYIDSLDGAANDKLMMKWFQKMTLQEFQRKQEIPEFTAVRTALEKVFASITGFSDVKVQYNPDTGDLDVIYYDKDKKHIRIPVSLLSDGYRCTISLIADIAYRMALLNPQLLDNVLTETEGIVLIDEVDLHLHPTWQKRILKDLMEIFPKVQFIVSTHAPEVINSVKRESVVVLKDCGVWEDADETK
;
A
#
# COMPACT_ATOMS: atom_id res chain seq x y z
N MET A 1 -6.89 7.75 -8.73
CA MET A 1 -5.54 8.38 -8.64
C MET A 1 -4.50 7.37 -9.05
N PHE A 2 -3.52 7.76 -9.93
CA PHE A 2 -2.42 6.91 -10.40
C PHE A 2 -1.14 7.73 -10.49
N LEU A 3 0.03 7.13 -10.19
CA LEU A 3 1.34 7.71 -10.47
C LEU A 3 1.79 7.32 -11.89
N LYS A 4 2.24 8.30 -12.68
CA LYS A 4 2.80 8.09 -14.02
C LYS A 4 4.32 8.08 -14.00
N SER A 5 4.91 9.04 -13.30
CA SER A 5 6.36 9.13 -13.14
C SER A 5 6.77 9.77 -11.83
N LEU A 6 8.00 9.48 -11.44
CA LEU A 6 8.64 10.00 -10.25
C LEU A 6 10.05 10.46 -10.60
N VAL A 7 10.38 11.70 -10.27
CA VAL A 7 11.71 12.27 -10.44
C VAL A 7 12.28 12.57 -9.06
N LEU A 8 13.41 11.99 -8.75
CA LEU A 8 14.16 12.14 -7.50
C LEU A 8 15.39 12.98 -7.73
N HIS A 9 15.66 13.92 -6.84
CA HIS A 9 16.90 14.67 -6.79
C HIS A 9 17.45 14.65 -5.36
N ASN A 10 18.70 14.26 -5.20
CA ASN A 10 19.41 14.12 -3.92
C ASN A 10 18.64 13.30 -2.86
N PHE A 11 17.97 12.23 -3.26
CA PHE A 11 17.17 11.40 -2.35
C PHE A 11 17.86 10.06 -2.05
N ARG A 12 18.35 9.89 -0.83
CA ARG A 12 19.06 8.69 -0.32
C ARG A 12 20.21 8.25 -1.22
N CYS A 13 20.12 7.06 -1.83
CA CYS A 13 21.17 6.55 -2.71
C CYS A 13 21.19 7.25 -4.08
N PHE A 14 20.16 7.99 -4.45
CA PHE A 14 20.06 8.63 -5.76
C PHE A 14 20.47 10.10 -5.71
N SER A 15 21.44 10.49 -6.56
CA SER A 15 21.67 11.89 -6.89
C SER A 15 20.55 12.40 -7.79
N ASP A 16 20.24 11.64 -8.83
CA ASP A 16 19.15 11.87 -9.78
C ASP A 16 18.60 10.53 -10.24
N LEU A 17 17.28 10.44 -10.34
CA LEU A 17 16.59 9.26 -10.85
C LEU A 17 15.24 9.66 -11.42
N THR A 18 14.89 9.12 -12.58
CA THR A 18 13.53 9.16 -13.12
C THR A 18 13.00 7.75 -13.26
N VAL A 19 11.80 7.49 -12.74
CA VAL A 19 11.10 6.21 -12.85
C VAL A 19 9.73 6.44 -13.44
N ASN A 20 9.39 5.67 -14.46
CA ASN A 20 8.05 5.65 -15.06
C ASN A 20 7.28 4.43 -14.55
N PHE A 21 6.01 4.61 -14.24
CA PHE A 21 5.14 3.58 -13.73
C PHE A 21 4.07 3.19 -14.74
N ASN A 22 3.78 1.91 -14.79
CA ASN A 22 2.63 1.40 -15.55
C ASN A 22 1.34 1.68 -14.76
N ASN A 23 0.25 1.96 -15.46
CA ASN A 23 -1.03 2.31 -14.84
C ASN A 23 -1.65 1.21 -13.96
N ARG A 24 -1.25 -0.04 -14.14
CA ARG A 24 -1.83 -1.18 -13.40
C ARG A 24 -0.82 -1.86 -12.49
N LEU A 25 0.35 -2.17 -13.02
CA LEU A 25 1.36 -2.93 -12.30
C LEU A 25 2.75 -2.46 -12.71
N THR A 26 3.56 -2.13 -11.72
CA THR A 26 5.01 -1.94 -11.89
C THR A 26 5.74 -2.82 -10.90
N VAL A 27 6.64 -3.65 -11.40
CA VAL A 27 7.48 -4.54 -10.59
C VAL A 27 8.91 -4.03 -10.64
N ILE A 28 9.38 -3.52 -9.51
CA ILE A 28 10.74 -3.00 -9.36
C ILE A 28 11.67 -4.14 -8.96
N VAL A 29 12.66 -4.42 -9.79
CA VAL A 29 13.64 -5.48 -9.58
C VAL A 29 15.05 -4.92 -9.54
N GLY A 30 15.98 -5.63 -8.90
CA GLY A 30 17.38 -5.24 -8.79
C GLY A 30 18.08 -5.95 -7.65
N GLY A 31 19.40 -5.86 -7.60
CA GLY A 31 20.20 -6.41 -6.50
C GLY A 31 19.89 -5.79 -5.13
N ASN A 32 20.49 -6.37 -4.08
CA ASN A 32 20.44 -5.74 -2.76
C ASN A 32 21.19 -4.40 -2.81
N GLY A 33 20.60 -3.35 -2.23
CA GLY A 33 21.17 -2.00 -2.27
C GLY A 33 20.90 -1.21 -3.55
N ALA A 34 20.24 -1.77 -4.58
CA ALA A 34 19.95 -1.06 -5.82
C ALA A 34 18.92 0.09 -5.67
N GLY A 35 18.32 0.26 -4.49
CA GLY A 35 17.41 1.38 -4.21
C GLY A 35 15.92 1.07 -4.40
N LYS A 36 15.51 -0.21 -4.51
CA LYS A 36 14.08 -0.58 -4.68
C LYS A 36 13.16 0.00 -3.61
N SER A 37 13.47 -0.23 -2.34
CA SER A 37 12.73 0.34 -1.20
C SER A 37 12.80 1.87 -1.18
N THR A 38 13.91 2.47 -1.66
CA THR A 38 14.05 3.92 -1.78
C THR A 38 13.05 4.50 -2.77
N VAL A 39 12.84 3.85 -3.93
CA VAL A 39 11.82 4.27 -4.90
C VAL A 39 10.42 4.13 -4.32
N LEU A 40 10.12 3.01 -3.62
CA LEU A 40 8.83 2.82 -2.96
C LEU A 40 8.57 3.86 -1.86
N ASP A 41 9.57 4.17 -1.04
CA ASP A 41 9.46 5.21 -0.02
C ASP A 41 9.22 6.61 -0.63
N ALA A 42 9.92 6.93 -1.73
CA ALA A 42 9.69 8.17 -2.45
C ALA A 42 8.28 8.23 -3.06
N ALA A 43 7.80 7.13 -3.65
CA ALA A 43 6.43 7.02 -4.16
C ALA A 43 5.39 7.13 -3.02
N THR A 44 5.71 6.59 -1.83
CA THR A 44 4.90 6.74 -0.61
C THR A 44 4.79 8.20 -0.17
N ILE A 45 5.91 8.94 -0.16
CA ILE A 45 5.91 10.38 0.16
C ILE A 45 5.12 11.17 -0.89
N ALA A 46 5.29 10.84 -2.17
CA ALA A 46 4.58 11.50 -3.26
C ALA A 46 3.07 11.26 -3.19
N ALA A 47 2.61 10.00 -3.13
CA ALA A 47 1.20 9.65 -3.03
C ALA A 47 0.58 10.11 -1.70
N GLY A 48 1.31 9.96 -0.60
CA GLY A 48 0.92 10.38 0.75
C GLY A 48 0.80 11.89 0.92
N THR A 49 1.15 12.68 -0.07
CA THR A 49 0.88 14.12 -0.08
C THR A 49 -0.61 14.43 0.00
N LEU A 50 -1.46 13.61 -0.66
CA LEU A 50 -2.91 13.74 -0.59
C LEU A 50 -3.41 13.60 0.85
N THR A 51 -2.99 12.55 1.54
CA THR A 51 -3.41 12.28 2.94
C THR A 51 -2.78 13.26 3.92
N SER A 52 -1.53 13.69 3.67
CA SER A 52 -0.82 14.68 4.51
C SER A 52 -1.49 16.06 4.52
N ALA A 53 -2.31 16.36 3.52
CA ALA A 53 -3.07 17.61 3.43
C ALA A 53 -4.48 17.50 4.06
N MET A 54 -4.87 16.33 4.55
CA MET A 54 -6.15 16.10 5.20
C MET A 54 -6.04 16.27 6.72
N ASP A 55 -7.09 16.86 7.33
CA ASP A 55 -7.14 17.10 8.77
C ASP A 55 -7.11 15.80 9.57
N GLY A 56 -6.30 15.78 10.64
CA GLY A 56 -6.23 14.67 11.59
C GLY A 56 -5.40 13.49 11.09
N LEU A 57 -4.81 13.53 9.90
CA LEU A 57 -3.94 12.49 9.37
C LEU A 57 -2.45 12.83 9.55
N THR A 58 -1.63 11.80 9.62
CA THR A 58 -0.18 11.95 9.76
C THR A 58 0.44 12.51 8.48
N ASN A 59 1.30 13.51 8.62
CA ASN A 59 2.06 14.04 7.50
C ASN A 59 3.26 13.16 7.19
N TYR A 60 3.25 12.53 6.03
CA TYR A 60 4.38 11.81 5.47
C TYR A 60 5.21 12.76 4.60
N GLY A 61 6.46 13.02 4.99
CA GLY A 61 7.34 13.96 4.30
C GLY A 61 8.78 13.50 4.30
N ILE A 62 9.61 14.20 3.51
CA ILE A 62 11.02 13.97 3.44
C ILE A 62 11.66 14.26 4.80
N LYS A 63 12.44 13.32 5.32
CA LYS A 63 13.17 13.41 6.58
C LYS A 63 14.59 13.88 6.31
N LYS A 64 15.27 14.41 7.33
CA LYS A 64 16.69 14.86 7.22
C LYS A 64 17.64 13.74 6.78
N GLY A 65 17.37 12.51 7.23
CA GLY A 65 18.14 11.32 6.84
C GLY A 65 17.91 10.83 5.43
N ASP A 66 16.96 11.42 4.69
CA ASP A 66 16.69 11.06 3.30
C ASP A 66 17.56 11.84 2.30
N ALA A 67 18.44 12.75 2.77
CA ALA A 67 19.37 13.45 1.89
C ALA A 67 20.41 12.48 1.30
N HIS A 68 20.76 12.69 0.04
CA HIS A 68 21.89 12.02 -0.60
C HIS A 68 23.20 12.50 0.04
N TYR A 69 24.15 11.59 0.27
CA TYR A 69 25.45 11.92 0.83
C TYR A 69 26.54 11.80 -0.22
N LYS A 70 27.35 12.86 -0.34
CA LYS A 70 28.61 12.82 -1.10
C LYS A 70 29.78 12.69 -0.16
N CYS A 71 30.73 11.83 -0.51
CA CYS A 71 31.95 11.62 0.22
C CYS A 71 33.08 12.34 -0.51
N PHE A 72 33.87 13.16 0.21
CA PHE A 72 35.04 13.87 -0.30
C PHE A 72 36.26 13.33 0.42
N ASP A 73 37.19 12.79 -0.35
CA ASP A 73 38.49 12.33 0.18
C ASP A 73 39.37 13.54 0.45
N LEU A 74 39.74 13.73 1.70
CA LEU A 74 40.65 14.80 2.16
C LEU A 74 42.00 14.23 2.63
N GLY A 75 42.46 13.16 2.03
CA GLY A 75 43.69 12.47 2.34
C GLY A 75 43.55 11.47 3.48
N SER A 76 43.88 11.84 4.72
CA SER A 76 43.70 10.93 5.87
C SER A 76 42.27 10.82 6.41
N ASN A 77 41.36 11.71 5.97
CA ASN A 77 39.97 11.80 6.42
C ASN A 77 39.04 11.86 5.23
N VAL A 78 37.80 11.35 5.45
CA VAL A 78 36.69 11.44 4.50
C VAL A 78 35.67 12.43 5.06
N ASP A 79 35.35 13.47 4.32
CA ASP A 79 34.27 14.39 4.64
C ASP A 79 32.96 13.90 3.97
N VAL A 80 31.87 13.76 4.74
CA VAL A 80 30.61 13.25 4.28
C VAL A 80 29.55 14.33 4.37
N GLN A 81 29.11 14.84 3.23
CA GLN A 81 28.22 16.00 3.15
C GLN A 81 26.85 15.64 2.59
N PRO A 82 25.75 15.92 3.32
CA PRO A 82 24.39 15.76 2.80
C PRO A 82 24.10 16.80 1.71
N GLN A 83 23.51 16.36 0.62
CA GLN A 83 23.18 17.20 -0.52
C GLN A 83 21.77 17.75 -0.40
N PHE A 84 21.58 19.04 -0.68
CA PHE A 84 20.32 19.76 -0.70
C PHE A 84 20.23 20.64 -1.95
N PRO A 85 19.01 20.96 -2.44
CA PRO A 85 17.72 20.49 -1.97
C PRO A 85 17.52 18.98 -2.21
N VAL A 86 16.72 18.34 -1.35
CA VAL A 86 16.17 17.00 -1.62
C VAL A 86 14.80 17.20 -2.23
N GLU A 87 14.55 16.63 -3.41
CA GLU A 87 13.29 16.83 -4.12
C GLU A 87 12.72 15.51 -4.64
N ILE A 88 11.40 15.37 -4.51
CA ILE A 88 10.59 14.30 -5.07
C ILE A 88 9.49 14.96 -5.89
N THR A 89 9.60 14.91 -7.21
CA THR A 89 8.57 15.40 -8.13
C THR A 89 7.81 14.23 -8.71
N ALA A 90 6.49 14.27 -8.60
CA ALA A 90 5.60 13.25 -9.14
C ALA A 90 4.68 13.84 -10.21
N ILE A 91 4.44 13.06 -11.24
CA ILE A 91 3.40 13.28 -12.25
C ILE A 91 2.39 12.15 -12.10
N GLY A 92 1.12 12.49 -12.01
CA GLY A 92 0.06 11.50 -11.84
C GLY A 92 -1.28 11.98 -12.37
N ASP A 93 -2.21 11.04 -12.44
CA ASP A 93 -3.61 11.32 -12.75
C ASP A 93 -4.42 11.32 -11.46
N VAL A 94 -5.20 12.35 -11.24
CA VAL A 94 -6.15 12.47 -10.12
C VAL A 94 -7.47 12.96 -10.68
N ASP A 95 -8.54 12.19 -10.49
CA ASP A 95 -9.88 12.46 -11.02
C ASP A 95 -9.88 12.70 -12.54
N GLY A 96 -9.06 11.93 -13.29
CA GLY A 96 -8.96 12.05 -14.75
C GLY A 96 -8.18 13.27 -15.24
N LYS A 97 -7.48 13.97 -14.33
CA LYS A 97 -6.62 15.12 -14.66
C LYS A 97 -5.17 14.81 -14.34
N GLU A 98 -4.30 15.06 -15.29
CA GLU A 98 -2.86 14.99 -15.05
C GLU A 98 -2.40 16.20 -14.24
N ILE A 99 -1.74 15.94 -13.13
CA ILE A 99 -1.15 16.95 -12.25
C ILE A 99 0.29 16.62 -11.92
N THR A 100 1.07 17.67 -11.68
CA THR A 100 2.46 17.57 -11.20
C THR A 100 2.55 18.24 -9.84
N TRP A 101 3.24 17.56 -8.90
CA TRP A 101 3.50 18.12 -7.57
C TRP A 101 4.88 17.72 -7.07
N THR A 102 5.46 18.56 -6.21
CA THR A 102 6.80 18.34 -5.68
C THR A 102 6.78 18.37 -4.16
N ARG A 103 7.49 17.45 -3.53
CA ARG A 103 7.87 17.49 -2.12
C ARG A 103 9.35 17.83 -2.05
N ASN A 104 9.71 18.77 -1.18
CA ASN A 104 11.10 19.20 -1.07
C ASN A 104 11.55 19.39 0.39
N LEU A 105 12.86 19.29 0.61
CA LEU A 105 13.56 19.65 1.83
C LEU A 105 14.79 20.47 1.46
N ASN A 106 14.74 21.78 1.67
CA ASN A 106 15.74 22.71 1.14
C ASN A 106 17.05 22.76 1.96
N SER A 107 17.05 22.28 3.19
CA SER A 107 18.24 22.29 4.04
C SER A 107 18.11 21.34 5.23
N ALA A 108 19.24 21.02 5.88
CA ALA A 108 19.29 20.19 7.09
C ALA A 108 18.48 20.77 8.28
N LYS A 109 18.27 22.09 8.32
CA LYS A 109 17.45 22.77 9.34
C LYS A 109 16.00 22.97 8.89
N GLY A 110 15.70 22.72 7.62
CA GLY A 110 14.37 22.86 7.04
C GLY A 110 13.38 21.80 7.56
N ARG A 111 12.11 22.05 7.28
CA ARG A 111 11.03 21.07 7.43
C ARG A 111 10.47 20.82 6.03
N GLY A 112 10.28 19.56 5.66
CA GLY A 112 9.62 19.21 4.41
C GLY A 112 8.19 19.77 4.41
N GLY A 113 7.91 20.71 3.49
CA GLY A 113 6.62 21.40 3.41
C GLY A 113 5.71 20.85 2.32
N LEU A 114 4.45 21.31 2.32
CA LEU A 114 3.45 21.04 1.28
C LEU A 114 3.34 22.17 0.24
N ALA A 115 4.10 23.27 0.40
CA ALA A 115 3.96 24.47 -0.43
C ALA A 115 4.14 24.19 -1.94
N SER A 116 5.12 23.37 -2.31
CA SER A 116 5.38 22.98 -3.71
C SER A 116 4.44 21.88 -4.23
N ALA A 117 3.58 21.34 -3.35
CA ALA A 117 2.60 20.30 -3.68
C ALA A 117 1.15 20.86 -3.77
N LYS A 118 1.01 22.18 -3.92
CA LYS A 118 -0.29 22.87 -3.96
C LYS A 118 -1.32 22.24 -4.91
N PRO A 119 -0.96 21.75 -6.12
CA PRO A 119 -1.95 21.11 -6.99
C PRO A 119 -2.66 19.92 -6.35
N LEU A 120 -1.93 19.09 -5.60
CA LEU A 120 -2.52 17.92 -4.94
C LEU A 120 -3.17 18.25 -3.60
N THR A 121 -2.67 19.27 -2.86
CA THR A 121 -3.32 19.70 -1.60
C THR A 121 -4.69 20.33 -1.85
N LEU A 122 -4.90 21.05 -2.96
CA LEU A 122 -6.20 21.57 -3.36
C LEU A 122 -7.21 20.42 -3.64
N VAL A 123 -6.76 19.31 -4.20
CA VAL A 123 -7.63 18.14 -4.37
C VAL A 123 -8.02 17.56 -3.00
N ALA A 124 -7.07 17.46 -2.06
CA ALA A 124 -7.36 16.99 -0.70
C ALA A 124 -8.37 17.89 0.02
N GLU A 125 -8.24 19.21 -0.09
CA GLU A 125 -9.19 20.18 0.45
C GLU A 125 -10.59 19.97 -0.16
N SER A 126 -10.68 19.82 -1.49
CA SER A 126 -11.95 19.53 -2.17
C SER A 126 -12.57 18.22 -1.69
N TYR A 127 -11.78 17.16 -1.51
CA TYR A 127 -12.29 15.90 -0.98
C TYR A 127 -12.83 16.06 0.46
N GLN A 128 -12.17 16.85 1.31
CA GLN A 128 -12.65 17.12 2.65
C GLN A 128 -13.98 17.89 2.65
N GLU A 129 -14.12 18.90 1.81
CA GLU A 129 -15.38 19.67 1.66
C GLU A 129 -16.52 18.76 1.19
N ARG A 130 -16.27 17.93 0.17
CA ARG A 130 -17.25 16.97 -0.35
C ARG A 130 -17.63 15.91 0.69
N MET A 131 -16.69 15.41 1.49
CA MET A 131 -17.00 14.53 2.62
C MET A 131 -17.87 15.22 3.68
N ARG A 132 -17.56 16.48 4.03
CA ARG A 132 -18.32 17.27 5.02
C ARG A 132 -19.75 17.57 4.54
N SER A 133 -19.96 17.73 3.23
CA SER A 133 -21.29 17.91 2.64
C SER A 133 -22.07 16.61 2.47
N GLY A 134 -21.46 15.44 2.77
CA GLY A 134 -22.11 14.13 2.63
C GLY A 134 -22.26 13.66 1.18
N ASP A 135 -21.39 14.13 0.28
CA ASP A 135 -21.38 13.75 -1.13
C ASP A 135 -21.18 12.24 -1.30
N ARG A 136 -22.18 11.57 -1.86
CA ARG A 136 -22.19 10.12 -2.11
C ARG A 136 -21.50 9.73 -3.41
N GLU A 137 -21.32 10.66 -4.35
CA GLU A 137 -20.64 10.42 -5.62
C GLU A 137 -19.11 10.48 -5.46
N LEU A 138 -18.61 11.02 -4.33
CA LEU A 138 -17.19 11.07 -4.06
C LEU A 138 -16.63 9.67 -3.81
N THR A 139 -15.72 9.22 -4.67
CA THR A 139 -14.89 8.03 -4.44
C THR A 139 -13.49 8.47 -4.01
N LEU A 140 -13.09 8.08 -2.80
CA LEU A 140 -11.76 8.36 -2.27
C LEU A 140 -10.76 7.30 -2.77
N PRO A 141 -9.59 7.69 -3.29
CA PRO A 141 -8.59 6.73 -3.73
C PRO A 141 -7.98 6.00 -2.54
N ILE A 142 -7.76 4.70 -2.65
CA ILE A 142 -6.90 4.00 -1.68
C ILE A 142 -5.45 4.43 -1.88
N ILE A 143 -4.73 4.70 -0.78
CA ILE A 143 -3.29 4.97 -0.77
C ILE A 143 -2.72 4.19 0.41
N SER A 144 -1.96 3.13 0.11
CA SER A 144 -1.37 2.27 1.14
C SER A 144 0.03 1.81 0.78
N TYR A 145 0.87 1.67 1.80
CA TYR A 145 2.23 1.15 1.68
C TYR A 145 2.44 -0.01 2.65
N TYR A 146 3.00 -1.10 2.15
CA TYR A 146 3.30 -2.31 2.92
C TYR A 146 4.80 -2.59 2.81
N GLY A 147 5.52 -2.35 3.90
CA GLY A 147 6.95 -2.61 4.00
C GLY A 147 7.27 -4.07 4.35
N THR A 148 8.56 -4.40 4.40
CA THR A 148 9.06 -5.73 4.77
C THR A 148 8.73 -6.12 6.21
N GLY A 149 8.51 -5.15 7.11
CA GLY A 149 8.12 -5.36 8.50
C GLY A 149 6.64 -5.66 8.74
N ARG A 150 5.80 -5.78 7.70
CA ARG A 150 4.32 -5.84 7.79
C ARG A 150 3.75 -6.95 8.70
N LEU A 151 4.48 -8.04 8.93
CA LEU A 151 4.04 -9.11 9.85
C LEU A 151 4.44 -8.89 11.31
N TRP A 152 5.53 -8.15 11.54
CA TRP A 152 6.18 -8.08 12.85
C TRP A 152 6.02 -6.72 13.52
N ALA A 153 5.70 -5.68 12.75
CA ALA A 153 5.50 -4.35 13.28
C ALA A 153 4.14 -4.26 13.97
N GLN A 154 4.14 -4.39 15.30
CA GLN A 154 2.95 -4.09 16.10
C GLN A 154 2.88 -2.59 16.35
N HIS A 155 1.82 -1.95 15.84
CA HIS A 155 1.53 -0.58 16.22
C HIS A 155 1.24 -0.48 17.73
N LYS A 156 1.96 0.38 18.42
CA LYS A 156 1.59 0.79 19.78
C LYS A 156 0.34 1.65 19.68
N GLU A 157 -0.69 1.34 20.46
CA GLU A 157 -1.87 2.19 20.53
C GLU A 157 -1.46 3.63 20.88
N LYS A 158 -1.68 4.55 19.97
CA LYS A 158 -1.61 5.98 20.26
C LYS A 158 -2.98 6.39 20.84
N LYS A 159 -2.99 7.26 21.87
CA LYS A 159 -4.22 7.92 22.30
C LYS A 159 -4.80 8.65 21.09
N GLY A 160 -5.89 8.15 20.51
CA GLY A 160 -6.48 8.66 19.28
C GLY A 160 -6.79 7.58 18.23
N ASP A 161 -6.29 6.35 18.39
CA ASP A 161 -6.61 5.19 17.51
C ASP A 161 -8.05 4.66 17.75
N THR A 162 -8.92 5.48 18.30
CA THR A 162 -10.33 5.15 18.46
C THR A 162 -11.08 5.62 17.23
N PHE A 163 -11.88 4.74 16.63
CA PHE A 163 -12.93 5.13 15.67
C PHE A 163 -13.99 5.97 16.41
N GLU A 164 -13.56 7.11 17.01
CA GLU A 164 -14.45 7.96 17.81
C GLU A 164 -15.60 8.55 16.98
N LYS A 165 -15.39 8.62 15.65
CA LYS A 165 -16.42 9.04 14.68
C LYS A 165 -16.33 8.18 13.44
N ASN A 166 -17.47 7.82 12.85
CA ASN A 166 -17.54 7.19 11.53
C ASN A 166 -17.11 8.20 10.46
N ASN A 167 -15.81 8.35 10.26
CA ASN A 167 -15.25 9.19 9.23
C ASN A 167 -14.62 8.31 8.15
N ARG A 168 -14.94 8.56 6.89
CA ARG A 168 -14.39 7.85 5.74
C ARG A 168 -12.85 7.95 5.69
N SER A 169 -12.28 9.09 6.09
CA SER A 169 -10.83 9.29 6.14
C SER A 169 -10.10 8.35 7.11
N ASN A 170 -10.82 7.65 8.01
CA ASN A 170 -10.24 6.62 8.88
C ASN A 170 -9.54 5.49 8.09
N GLY A 171 -9.93 5.26 6.82
CA GLY A 171 -9.26 4.34 5.92
C GLY A 171 -7.80 4.71 5.60
N TYR A 172 -7.40 5.97 5.86
CA TYR A 172 -6.01 6.43 5.68
C TYR A 172 -5.15 6.35 6.96
N ILE A 173 -5.75 6.06 8.13
CA ILE A 173 -4.98 5.97 9.37
C ILE A 173 -3.92 4.88 9.22
N ASP A 174 -2.65 5.24 9.46
CA ASP A 174 -1.47 4.37 9.37
C ASP A 174 -1.30 3.63 8.02
N SER A 175 -1.99 4.07 6.95
CA SER A 175 -1.94 3.40 5.65
C SER A 175 -0.56 3.46 4.97
N LEU A 176 0.31 4.36 5.43
CA LEU A 176 1.65 4.60 4.88
C LEU A 176 2.78 4.22 5.85
N ASP A 177 2.49 3.60 6.98
CA ASP A 177 3.51 3.24 7.98
C ASP A 177 4.31 1.96 7.64
N GLY A 178 3.97 1.31 6.54
CA GLY A 178 4.63 0.07 6.10
C GLY A 178 4.24 -1.18 6.88
N ALA A 179 3.49 -1.05 7.97
CA ALA A 179 2.91 -2.14 8.75
C ALA A 179 1.40 -2.18 8.58
N ALA A 180 0.82 -3.38 8.43
CA ALA A 180 -0.62 -3.52 8.52
C ALA A 180 -1.08 -3.18 9.95
N ASN A 181 -2.16 -2.43 10.10
CA ASN A 181 -2.72 -2.15 11.42
C ASN A 181 -3.78 -3.21 11.78
N ASP A 182 -3.32 -4.41 12.12
CA ASP A 182 -4.18 -5.55 12.44
C ASP A 182 -5.22 -5.22 13.53
N LYS A 183 -4.87 -4.37 14.50
CA LYS A 183 -5.78 -3.99 15.58
C LYS A 183 -6.97 -3.16 15.09
N LEU A 184 -6.71 -2.17 14.24
CA LEU A 184 -7.80 -1.36 13.66
C LEU A 184 -8.66 -2.21 12.73
N MET A 185 -8.05 -3.07 11.94
CA MET A 185 -8.75 -4.01 11.08
C MET A 185 -9.64 -4.95 11.90
N MET A 186 -9.13 -5.58 12.96
CA MET A 186 -9.93 -6.46 13.83
C MET A 186 -11.07 -5.72 14.54
N LYS A 187 -10.84 -4.49 15.02
CA LYS A 187 -11.92 -3.64 15.57
C LYS A 187 -13.01 -3.35 14.53
N TRP A 188 -12.63 -3.15 13.26
CA TRP A 188 -13.59 -2.96 12.19
C TRP A 188 -14.40 -4.24 11.93
N PHE A 189 -13.74 -5.42 11.82
CA PHE A 189 -14.44 -6.70 11.67
C PHE A 189 -15.41 -6.97 12.82
N GLN A 190 -14.98 -6.75 14.06
CA GLN A 190 -15.83 -6.86 15.25
C GLN A 190 -17.07 -5.97 15.14
N LYS A 191 -16.86 -4.69 14.79
CA LYS A 191 -17.95 -3.72 14.65
C LYS A 191 -18.93 -4.13 13.56
N MET A 192 -18.43 -4.56 12.38
CA MET A 192 -19.30 -4.95 11.26
C MET A 192 -20.08 -6.21 11.57
N THR A 193 -19.46 -7.21 12.20
CA THR A 193 -20.13 -8.42 12.66
C THR A 193 -21.27 -8.10 13.66
N LEU A 194 -21.01 -7.21 14.62
CA LEU A 194 -22.03 -6.78 15.58
C LEU A 194 -23.18 -6.02 14.89
N GLN A 195 -22.86 -5.17 13.92
CA GLN A 195 -23.89 -4.43 13.16
C GLN A 195 -24.76 -5.36 12.31
N GLU A 196 -24.19 -6.37 11.62
CA GLU A 196 -24.94 -7.38 10.89
C GLU A 196 -25.90 -8.12 11.83
N PHE A 197 -25.40 -8.55 13.00
CA PHE A 197 -26.20 -9.23 14.00
C PHE A 197 -27.38 -8.37 14.51
N GLN A 198 -27.11 -7.09 14.82
CA GLN A 198 -28.14 -6.16 15.31
C GLN A 198 -29.17 -5.80 14.25
N ARG A 199 -28.74 -5.59 13.00
CA ARG A 199 -29.62 -5.23 11.89
C ARG A 199 -30.37 -6.44 11.31
N LYS A 200 -29.89 -7.64 11.58
CA LYS A 200 -30.38 -8.91 10.96
C LYS A 200 -30.35 -8.85 9.43
N GLN A 201 -29.38 -8.14 8.89
CA GLN A 201 -29.18 -7.94 7.44
C GLN A 201 -27.70 -7.94 7.14
N GLU A 202 -27.32 -8.52 6.01
CA GLU A 202 -25.96 -8.44 5.50
C GLU A 202 -25.58 -6.98 5.20
N ILE A 203 -24.31 -6.66 5.45
CA ILE A 203 -23.73 -5.37 5.11
C ILE A 203 -22.91 -5.59 3.84
N PRO A 204 -23.32 -5.01 2.69
CA PRO A 204 -22.75 -5.36 1.38
C PRO A 204 -21.22 -5.17 1.31
N GLU A 205 -20.70 -4.04 1.78
CA GLU A 205 -19.27 -3.77 1.79
C GLU A 205 -18.48 -4.72 2.70
N PHE A 206 -19.09 -5.22 3.77
CA PHE A 206 -18.48 -6.22 4.64
C PHE A 206 -18.49 -7.61 4.00
N THR A 207 -19.60 -7.97 3.34
CA THR A 207 -19.71 -9.20 2.56
C THR A 207 -18.70 -9.22 1.42
N ALA A 208 -18.46 -8.09 0.71
CA ALA A 208 -17.46 -7.98 -0.33
C ALA A 208 -16.05 -8.29 0.22
N VAL A 209 -15.69 -7.74 1.38
CA VAL A 209 -14.39 -8.00 2.03
C VAL A 209 -14.26 -9.49 2.41
N ARG A 210 -15.25 -10.08 3.06
CA ARG A 210 -15.22 -11.51 3.42
C ARG A 210 -15.08 -12.40 2.20
N THR A 211 -15.86 -12.15 1.15
CA THR A 211 -15.80 -12.91 -0.10
C THR A 211 -14.43 -12.83 -0.76
N ALA A 212 -13.77 -11.68 -0.73
CA ALA A 212 -12.42 -11.54 -1.25
C ALA A 212 -11.42 -12.43 -0.48
N LEU A 213 -11.49 -12.44 0.84
CA LEU A 213 -10.63 -13.30 1.69
C LEU A 213 -10.91 -14.79 1.45
N GLU A 214 -12.17 -15.18 1.35
CA GLU A 214 -12.59 -16.55 1.06
C GLU A 214 -12.03 -17.03 -0.30
N LYS A 215 -12.15 -16.20 -1.35
CA LYS A 215 -11.61 -16.49 -2.68
C LYS A 215 -10.10 -16.67 -2.67
N VAL A 216 -9.38 -15.78 -1.98
CA VAL A 216 -7.93 -15.86 -1.90
C VAL A 216 -7.48 -17.11 -1.16
N PHE A 217 -8.07 -17.40 -0.02
CA PHE A 217 -7.71 -18.58 0.74
C PHE A 217 -8.01 -19.86 -0.06
N ALA A 218 -9.15 -19.93 -0.73
CA ALA A 218 -9.50 -21.03 -1.63
C ALA A 218 -8.49 -21.16 -2.79
N SER A 219 -8.10 -20.03 -3.39
CA SER A 219 -7.13 -19.98 -4.48
C SER A 219 -5.74 -20.50 -4.06
N ILE A 220 -5.30 -20.15 -2.87
CA ILE A 220 -3.98 -20.52 -2.33
C ILE A 220 -3.95 -21.98 -1.88
N THR A 221 -5.02 -22.46 -1.25
CA THR A 221 -5.07 -23.80 -0.63
C THR A 221 -5.65 -24.88 -1.53
N GLY A 222 -6.49 -24.48 -2.50
CA GLY A 222 -7.30 -25.39 -3.31
C GLY A 222 -8.48 -26.01 -2.54
N PHE A 223 -8.79 -25.51 -1.32
CA PHE A 223 -9.96 -25.96 -0.56
C PHE A 223 -11.24 -25.35 -1.10
N SER A 224 -12.33 -26.10 -1.00
CA SER A 224 -13.69 -25.63 -1.32
C SER A 224 -14.43 -25.14 -0.08
N ASP A 225 -15.51 -24.38 -0.31
CA ASP A 225 -16.44 -23.94 0.73
C ASP A 225 -15.77 -23.17 1.89
N VAL A 226 -14.73 -22.38 1.53
CA VAL A 226 -14.04 -21.53 2.50
C VAL A 226 -14.96 -20.44 3.01
N LYS A 227 -14.98 -20.24 4.33
CA LYS A 227 -15.66 -19.14 5.01
C LYS A 227 -14.68 -18.41 5.92
N VAL A 228 -14.80 -17.08 5.97
CA VAL A 228 -14.03 -16.22 6.87
C VAL A 228 -15.00 -15.52 7.82
N GLN A 229 -14.78 -15.67 9.13
CA GLN A 229 -15.65 -15.11 10.16
C GLN A 229 -14.81 -14.51 11.29
N TYR A 230 -15.28 -13.39 11.84
CA TYR A 230 -14.73 -12.85 13.08
C TYR A 230 -15.18 -13.71 14.27
N ASN A 231 -14.23 -14.09 15.11
CA ASN A 231 -14.49 -14.86 16.32
C ASN A 231 -14.40 -13.93 17.54
N PRO A 232 -15.51 -13.61 18.22
CA PRO A 232 -15.49 -12.72 19.36
C PRO A 232 -14.75 -13.29 20.58
N ASP A 233 -14.64 -14.63 20.70
CA ASP A 233 -13.99 -15.29 21.85
C ASP A 233 -12.46 -15.15 21.76
N THR A 234 -11.90 -15.17 20.56
CA THR A 234 -10.45 -15.05 20.33
C THR A 234 -10.03 -13.65 19.92
N GLY A 235 -10.96 -12.83 19.41
CA GLY A 235 -10.66 -11.52 18.84
C GLY A 235 -9.96 -11.58 17.48
N ASP A 236 -10.00 -12.74 16.80
CA ASP A 236 -9.31 -13.03 15.54
C ASP A 236 -10.30 -13.39 14.42
N LEU A 237 -9.80 -13.51 13.21
CA LEU A 237 -10.54 -14.10 12.10
C LEU A 237 -10.32 -15.60 12.09
N ASP A 238 -11.40 -16.36 12.00
CA ASP A 238 -11.34 -17.80 11.76
C ASP A 238 -11.56 -18.08 10.28
N VAL A 239 -10.74 -18.96 9.73
CA VAL A 239 -10.96 -19.57 8.42
C VAL A 239 -11.56 -20.95 8.64
N ILE A 240 -12.68 -21.19 7.96
CA ILE A 240 -13.47 -22.41 8.05
C ILE A 240 -13.50 -23.03 6.66
N TYR A 241 -13.15 -24.30 6.55
CA TYR A 241 -13.12 -25.03 5.28
C TYR A 241 -13.27 -26.53 5.48
N TYR A 242 -13.50 -27.26 4.40
CA TYR A 242 -13.47 -28.71 4.40
C TYR A 242 -12.14 -29.19 3.81
N ASP A 243 -11.45 -30.06 4.55
CA ASP A 243 -10.25 -30.71 4.05
C ASP A 243 -10.56 -31.79 2.99
N LYS A 244 -9.51 -32.45 2.49
CA LYS A 244 -9.65 -33.50 1.47
C LYS A 244 -10.50 -34.69 1.93
N ASP A 245 -10.55 -34.91 3.23
CA ASP A 245 -11.33 -35.99 3.88
C ASP A 245 -12.75 -35.52 4.27
N LYS A 246 -13.16 -34.34 3.79
CA LYS A 246 -14.44 -33.69 4.11
C LYS A 246 -14.64 -33.41 5.61
N LYS A 247 -13.56 -33.30 6.34
CA LYS A 247 -13.58 -32.88 7.73
C LYS A 247 -13.69 -31.37 7.83
N HIS A 248 -14.61 -30.89 8.63
CA HIS A 248 -14.78 -29.46 8.93
C HIS A 248 -13.61 -28.99 9.79
N ILE A 249 -12.85 -28.04 9.27
CA ILE A 249 -11.71 -27.40 9.94
C ILE A 249 -12.08 -25.96 10.23
N ARG A 250 -11.78 -25.52 11.44
CA ARG A 250 -11.86 -24.11 11.86
C ARG A 250 -10.53 -23.76 12.50
N ILE A 251 -9.85 -22.75 11.96
CA ILE A 251 -8.52 -22.32 12.42
C ILE A 251 -8.43 -20.80 12.45
N PRO A 252 -7.99 -20.19 13.56
CA PRO A 252 -7.67 -18.76 13.61
C PRO A 252 -6.55 -18.39 12.64
N VAL A 253 -6.67 -17.22 12.01
CA VAL A 253 -5.63 -16.72 11.07
C VAL A 253 -4.27 -16.60 11.75
N SER A 254 -4.23 -16.23 13.03
CA SER A 254 -3.00 -16.14 13.81
C SER A 254 -2.25 -17.47 13.96
N LEU A 255 -2.92 -18.62 13.81
CA LEU A 255 -2.32 -19.97 13.86
C LEU A 255 -1.93 -20.52 12.50
N LEU A 256 -2.20 -19.81 11.42
CA LEU A 256 -1.74 -20.18 10.09
C LEU A 256 -0.23 -19.95 9.94
N SER A 257 0.40 -20.61 8.96
CA SER A 257 1.79 -20.31 8.63
C SER A 257 1.98 -18.88 8.17
N ASP A 258 3.19 -18.34 8.32
CA ASP A 258 3.49 -16.92 8.02
C ASP A 258 3.11 -16.51 6.60
N GLY A 259 3.27 -17.39 5.60
CA GLY A 259 2.88 -17.10 4.22
C GLY A 259 1.37 -16.89 4.07
N TYR A 260 0.54 -17.74 4.68
CA TYR A 260 -0.91 -17.55 4.68
C TYR A 260 -1.31 -16.27 5.41
N ARG A 261 -0.75 -16.07 6.61
CA ARG A 261 -1.00 -14.88 7.42
C ARG A 261 -0.67 -13.61 6.65
N CYS A 262 0.53 -13.56 6.06
CA CYS A 262 0.99 -12.39 5.30
C CYS A 262 0.04 -12.05 4.15
N THR A 263 -0.38 -13.05 3.38
CA THR A 263 -1.27 -12.84 2.23
C THR A 263 -2.66 -12.42 2.67
N ILE A 264 -3.23 -13.11 3.67
CA ILE A 264 -4.58 -12.81 4.16
C ILE A 264 -4.61 -11.42 4.81
N SER A 265 -3.65 -11.09 5.68
CA SER A 265 -3.57 -9.78 6.34
C SER A 265 -3.39 -8.65 5.33
N LEU A 266 -2.56 -8.83 4.30
CA LEU A 266 -2.37 -7.84 3.24
C LEU A 266 -3.69 -7.54 2.50
N ILE A 267 -4.37 -8.59 2.05
CA ILE A 267 -5.62 -8.44 1.28
C ILE A 267 -6.75 -7.93 2.18
N ALA A 268 -6.82 -8.40 3.42
CA ALA A 268 -7.80 -7.92 4.38
C ALA A 268 -7.61 -6.43 4.69
N ASP A 269 -6.36 -5.98 4.89
CA ASP A 269 -6.06 -4.57 5.16
C ASP A 269 -6.42 -3.67 3.97
N ILE A 270 -6.07 -4.05 2.74
CA ILE A 270 -6.47 -3.32 1.54
C ILE A 270 -8.01 -3.24 1.43
N ALA A 271 -8.68 -4.38 1.56
CA ALA A 271 -10.12 -4.49 1.37
C ALA A 271 -10.91 -3.70 2.43
N TYR A 272 -10.54 -3.82 3.73
CA TYR A 272 -11.23 -3.07 4.77
C TYR A 272 -11.03 -1.55 4.66
N ARG A 273 -9.83 -1.11 4.24
CA ARG A 273 -9.58 0.32 3.96
C ARG A 273 -10.47 0.84 2.85
N MET A 274 -10.63 0.09 1.76
CA MET A 274 -11.55 0.44 0.69
C MET A 274 -12.99 0.54 1.19
N ALA A 275 -13.45 -0.41 2.03
CA ALA A 275 -14.77 -0.39 2.63
C ALA A 275 -14.98 0.80 3.57
N LEU A 276 -13.94 1.23 4.31
CA LEU A 276 -14.00 2.45 5.13
C LEU A 276 -14.05 3.73 4.28
N LEU A 277 -13.22 3.80 3.22
CA LEU A 277 -13.13 4.98 2.36
C LEU A 277 -14.41 5.17 1.52
N ASN A 278 -15.00 4.08 1.03
CA ASN A 278 -16.07 4.11 0.03
C ASN A 278 -17.25 3.19 0.35
N PRO A 279 -17.86 3.28 1.54
CA PRO A 279 -18.98 2.40 1.92
C PRO A 279 -20.20 2.55 1.00
N GLN A 280 -20.33 3.69 0.30
CA GLN A 280 -21.42 3.95 -0.65
C GLN A 280 -21.34 3.09 -1.92
N LEU A 281 -20.17 2.47 -2.20
CA LEU A 281 -20.02 1.55 -3.35
C LEU A 281 -20.54 0.15 -3.08
N LEU A 282 -20.95 -0.13 -1.84
CA LEU A 282 -21.58 -1.40 -1.43
C LEU A 282 -20.78 -2.63 -1.88
N ASP A 283 -21.42 -3.57 -2.60
CA ASP A 283 -20.78 -4.79 -3.13
C ASP A 283 -19.64 -4.52 -4.12
N ASN A 284 -19.65 -3.36 -4.77
CA ASN A 284 -18.65 -2.97 -5.76
C ASN A 284 -17.44 -2.27 -5.15
N VAL A 285 -17.34 -2.18 -3.83
CA VAL A 285 -16.30 -1.40 -3.14
C VAL A 285 -14.88 -1.81 -3.53
N LEU A 286 -14.62 -3.10 -3.74
CA LEU A 286 -13.30 -3.61 -4.11
C LEU A 286 -13.00 -3.45 -5.61
N THR A 287 -14.03 -3.44 -6.44
CA THR A 287 -13.88 -3.37 -7.91
C THR A 287 -13.92 -1.95 -8.45
N GLU A 288 -14.54 -1.03 -7.71
CA GLU A 288 -14.73 0.37 -8.15
C GLU A 288 -13.78 1.36 -7.45
N THR A 289 -13.18 1.01 -6.30
CA THR A 289 -12.21 1.89 -5.64
C THR A 289 -10.90 1.91 -6.40
N GLU A 290 -10.52 3.11 -6.83
CA GLU A 290 -9.23 3.39 -7.46
C GLU A 290 -8.16 3.71 -6.43
N GLY A 291 -6.88 3.73 -6.85
CA GLY A 291 -5.78 4.26 -6.03
C GLY A 291 -4.48 3.52 -6.24
N ILE A 292 -3.58 3.69 -5.27
CA ILE A 292 -2.19 3.23 -5.34
C ILE A 292 -1.90 2.35 -4.13
N VAL A 293 -1.40 1.15 -4.39
CA VAL A 293 -0.90 0.24 -3.36
C VAL A 293 0.57 -0.08 -3.65
N LEU A 294 1.41 0.24 -2.68
CA LEU A 294 2.85 0.05 -2.71
C LEU A 294 3.23 -1.14 -1.82
N ILE A 295 4.00 -2.09 -2.34
CA ILE A 295 4.37 -3.30 -1.58
C ILE A 295 5.85 -3.57 -1.73
N ASP A 296 6.59 -3.49 -0.62
CA ASP A 296 8.00 -3.89 -0.61
C ASP A 296 8.12 -5.40 -0.37
N GLU A 297 8.95 -6.08 -1.19
CA GLU A 297 9.12 -7.53 -1.19
C GLU A 297 7.76 -8.28 -1.19
N VAL A 298 7.02 -8.17 -2.29
CA VAL A 298 5.68 -8.78 -2.42
C VAL A 298 5.69 -10.30 -2.21
N ASP A 299 6.84 -10.93 -2.48
CA ASP A 299 7.13 -12.36 -2.31
C ASP A 299 7.45 -12.80 -0.87
N LEU A 300 7.53 -11.85 0.08
CA LEU A 300 7.96 -12.11 1.45
C LEU A 300 7.12 -13.22 2.11
N HIS A 301 7.81 -14.28 2.60
CA HIS A 301 7.25 -15.48 3.22
C HIS A 301 6.38 -16.36 2.30
N LEU A 302 6.25 -16.04 1.00
CA LEU A 302 5.43 -16.82 0.09
C LEU A 302 6.18 -18.07 -0.43
N HIS A 303 5.46 -19.19 -0.47
CA HIS A 303 5.93 -20.37 -1.18
C HIS A 303 6.05 -20.09 -2.70
N PRO A 304 7.03 -20.63 -3.44
CA PRO A 304 7.23 -20.37 -4.86
C PRO A 304 5.96 -20.50 -5.73
N THR A 305 5.11 -21.49 -5.41
CA THR A 305 3.83 -21.68 -6.12
C THR A 305 2.90 -20.46 -5.97
N TRP A 306 2.94 -19.76 -4.83
CA TRP A 306 2.10 -18.59 -4.57
C TRP A 306 2.73 -17.32 -5.11
N GLN A 307 4.07 -17.25 -5.15
CA GLN A 307 4.79 -16.14 -5.79
C GLN A 307 4.37 -15.95 -7.25
N LYS A 308 4.07 -17.05 -7.98
CA LYS A 308 3.56 -17.02 -9.36
C LYS A 308 2.17 -16.39 -9.52
N ARG A 309 1.40 -16.31 -8.45
CA ARG A 309 -0.03 -15.97 -8.51
C ARG A 309 -0.38 -14.68 -7.79
N ILE A 310 0.40 -14.29 -6.78
CA ILE A 310 0.04 -13.18 -5.89
C ILE A 310 -0.33 -11.90 -6.62
N LEU A 311 0.44 -11.51 -7.65
CA LEU A 311 0.16 -10.31 -8.42
C LEU A 311 -1.12 -10.43 -9.26
N LYS A 312 -1.35 -11.60 -9.83
CA LYS A 312 -2.59 -11.88 -10.57
C LYS A 312 -3.80 -11.81 -9.64
N ASP A 313 -3.73 -12.48 -8.48
CA ASP A 313 -4.81 -12.51 -7.49
C ASP A 313 -5.13 -11.10 -6.98
N LEU A 314 -4.11 -10.27 -6.67
CA LEU A 314 -4.27 -8.87 -6.29
C LEU A 314 -4.98 -8.05 -7.37
N MET A 315 -4.56 -8.17 -8.63
CA MET A 315 -5.17 -7.44 -9.74
C MET A 315 -6.59 -7.90 -10.08
N GLU A 316 -6.92 -9.17 -9.83
CA GLU A 316 -8.28 -9.69 -10.02
C GLU A 316 -9.25 -9.21 -8.93
N ILE A 317 -8.77 -9.12 -7.67
CA ILE A 317 -9.59 -8.65 -6.55
C ILE A 317 -9.77 -7.13 -6.59
N PHE A 318 -8.72 -6.39 -6.97
CA PHE A 318 -8.66 -4.94 -6.98
C PHE A 318 -8.40 -4.39 -8.38
N PRO A 319 -9.36 -4.51 -9.30
CA PRO A 319 -9.13 -4.25 -10.74
C PRO A 319 -8.83 -2.80 -11.08
N LYS A 320 -9.13 -1.82 -10.22
CA LYS A 320 -8.86 -0.40 -10.45
C LYS A 320 -7.68 0.14 -9.63
N VAL A 321 -6.96 -0.71 -8.92
CA VAL A 321 -5.77 -0.30 -8.15
C VAL A 321 -4.51 -0.38 -9.02
N GLN A 322 -3.66 0.63 -8.89
CA GLN A 322 -2.28 0.60 -9.37
C GLN A 322 -1.39 -0.05 -8.30
N PHE A 323 -0.74 -1.14 -8.66
CA PHE A 323 0.25 -1.80 -7.81
C PHE A 323 1.67 -1.42 -8.24
N ILE A 324 2.47 -0.92 -7.30
CA ILE A 324 3.90 -0.69 -7.47
C ILE A 324 4.59 -1.54 -6.42
N VAL A 325 5.30 -2.58 -6.86
CA VAL A 325 5.84 -3.59 -5.96
C VAL A 325 7.32 -3.80 -6.19
N SER A 326 8.06 -4.18 -5.16
CA SER A 326 9.42 -4.70 -5.29
C SER A 326 9.43 -6.22 -5.09
N THR A 327 10.40 -6.88 -5.70
CA THR A 327 10.65 -8.31 -5.50
C THR A 327 12.08 -8.70 -5.82
N HIS A 328 12.53 -9.78 -5.21
CA HIS A 328 13.74 -10.52 -5.57
C HIS A 328 13.43 -11.90 -6.16
N ALA A 329 12.17 -12.33 -6.12
CA ALA A 329 11.78 -13.68 -6.50
C ALA A 329 11.68 -13.84 -8.02
N PRO A 330 12.45 -14.76 -8.63
CA PRO A 330 12.34 -15.04 -10.08
C PRO A 330 10.93 -15.47 -10.48
N GLU A 331 10.22 -16.19 -9.60
CA GLU A 331 8.86 -16.67 -9.86
C GLU A 331 7.85 -15.54 -10.01
N VAL A 332 7.99 -14.45 -9.25
CA VAL A 332 7.18 -13.24 -9.41
C VAL A 332 7.53 -12.53 -10.71
N ILE A 333 8.85 -12.36 -10.99
CA ILE A 333 9.32 -11.68 -12.19
C ILE A 333 8.84 -12.40 -13.45
N ASN A 334 8.93 -13.74 -13.48
CA ASN A 334 8.49 -14.56 -14.62
C ASN A 334 6.96 -14.61 -14.78
N SER A 335 6.19 -14.20 -13.77
CA SER A 335 4.72 -14.21 -13.82
C SER A 335 4.12 -12.97 -14.49
N VAL A 336 4.92 -11.94 -14.77
CA VAL A 336 4.47 -10.66 -15.29
C VAL A 336 5.05 -10.36 -16.69
N LYS A 337 4.42 -9.42 -17.38
CA LYS A 337 4.92 -8.96 -18.68
C LYS A 337 6.14 -8.06 -18.51
N ARG A 338 7.08 -8.13 -19.46
CA ARG A 338 8.31 -7.30 -19.45
C ARG A 338 8.02 -5.80 -19.31
N GLU A 339 6.98 -5.30 -19.96
CA GLU A 339 6.56 -3.89 -19.88
C GLU A 339 6.19 -3.41 -18.46
N SER A 340 5.90 -4.33 -17.55
CA SER A 340 5.61 -4.03 -16.14
C SER A 340 6.85 -4.04 -15.26
N VAL A 341 8.02 -4.40 -15.78
CA VAL A 341 9.25 -4.57 -15.01
C VAL A 341 10.15 -3.35 -15.16
N VAL A 342 10.54 -2.76 -14.04
CA VAL A 342 11.57 -1.71 -13.94
C VAL A 342 12.79 -2.30 -13.27
N VAL A 343 13.93 -2.28 -13.96
CA VAL A 343 15.19 -2.82 -13.44
C VAL A 343 16.04 -1.69 -12.89
N LEU A 344 16.41 -1.77 -11.61
CA LEU A 344 17.35 -0.87 -10.96
C LEU A 344 18.72 -1.53 -10.88
N LYS A 345 19.76 -0.81 -11.32
CA LYS A 345 21.15 -1.22 -11.21
C LYS A 345 22.00 -0.07 -10.71
N ASP A 346 22.85 -0.33 -9.73
CA ASP A 346 23.83 0.63 -9.19
C ASP A 346 23.23 2.00 -8.82
N CYS A 347 22.05 1.98 -8.16
CA CYS A 347 21.28 3.19 -7.84
C CYS A 347 20.84 3.99 -9.09
N GLY A 348 20.48 3.32 -10.17
CA GLY A 348 19.92 3.91 -11.40
C GLY A 348 18.94 2.97 -12.10
N VAL A 349 18.16 3.48 -13.07
CA VAL A 349 17.32 2.66 -13.95
C VAL A 349 18.19 2.14 -15.10
N TRP A 350 18.09 0.84 -15.37
CA TRP A 350 18.71 0.27 -16.55
C TRP A 350 17.75 0.42 -17.74
N GLU A 351 18.16 1.24 -18.71
CA GLU A 351 17.39 1.48 -19.95
C GLU A 351 17.62 0.43 -21.05
N ASP A 352 18.69 -0.39 -20.95
CA ASP A 352 19.00 -1.38 -21.99
C ASP A 352 18.45 -2.76 -21.67
N ALA A 353 17.27 -3.00 -22.18
CA ALA A 353 16.74 -4.36 -22.32
C ALA A 353 16.82 -4.89 -23.76
N ASP A 354 17.58 -4.27 -24.65
CA ASP A 354 17.65 -4.72 -26.07
C ASP A 354 18.82 -5.66 -26.38
N GLU A 355 19.78 -5.88 -25.49
CA GLU A 355 20.87 -6.82 -25.74
C GLU A 355 21.12 -7.74 -24.55
N THR A 356 20.38 -8.85 -24.46
CA THR A 356 20.99 -10.15 -24.11
C THR A 356 20.06 -11.27 -24.53
N LYS A 357 20.50 -11.91 -25.62
CA LYS A 357 20.10 -13.26 -26.01
C LYS A 357 20.44 -14.26 -24.92
#